data_5e46e0d980a67dc95593b5d94eb029a3
#
_entry.id   5e46e0d980a67dc95593b5d94eb029a3
#
_cell.length_a   1.000
_cell.length_b   1.000
_cell.length_c   1.000
_cell.angle_alpha   90.00
_cell.angle_beta   90.00
_cell.angle_gamma   90.00
#
_symmetry.space_group_name_H-M   'P 1'
#
loop_
_entity.id
_entity.type
_entity.pdbx_description
1 polymer ?
#
loop_
_entity_poly.entity_id
_entity_poly.type
_entity_poly.pdbx_seq_one_letter_code
_entity_poly.pdbx_strand_id
1 'polypeptide(L)'
;MAQQVIGRVILSLNQYDTYDHWRNFALTHGVDLDGWYQNQCWDLPALLWYQYGLSLQTKPGGDGVAYQCWTISRYANAQPPFISIDGVSNIKRGDCLVFGSSSIAGTGHICFADTDYSGRYWDATYNCWRLNCLGQNQGQGISWYTPSNIVGLNLSGFLGIFRNTNWQNAPTPSGTTIKTKYPWVLYADRLRKNRNIMI
;
A
#
# COMPACT_ATOMS: atom_id res chain seq x y z
N MET A 1 -12.97 2.01 -18.22
CA MET A 1 -11.97 0.98 -18.58
C MET A 1 -10.90 0.99 -17.50
N ALA A 2 -10.49 -0.18 -17.02
CA ALA A 2 -9.36 -0.29 -16.10
C ALA A 2 -8.06 0.13 -16.82
N GLN A 3 -7.21 0.86 -16.11
CA GLN A 3 -5.91 1.27 -16.62
C GLN A 3 -4.82 0.41 -15.98
N GLN A 4 -3.73 0.21 -16.70
CA GLN A 4 -2.57 -0.51 -16.19
C GLN A 4 -1.41 0.43 -15.93
N VAL A 5 -0.73 0.22 -14.82
CA VAL A 5 0.55 0.87 -14.50
C VAL A 5 1.62 -0.21 -14.48
N ILE A 6 2.53 -0.15 -15.44
CA ILE A 6 3.70 -1.05 -15.51
C ILE A 6 4.95 -0.23 -15.21
N GLY A 7 5.78 -0.78 -14.32
CA GLY A 7 7.05 -0.18 -13.94
C GLY A 7 6.92 0.99 -12.95
N ARG A 8 8.02 1.61 -12.68
CA ARG A 8 8.18 2.68 -11.68
C ARG A 8 7.69 4.02 -12.21
N VAL A 9 6.38 4.22 -12.16
CA VAL A 9 5.73 5.46 -12.61
C VAL A 9 5.65 6.47 -11.46
N ILE A 10 5.93 7.73 -11.73
CA ILE A 10 5.70 8.83 -10.79
C ILE A 10 4.26 9.31 -10.97
N LEU A 11 3.48 9.17 -9.92
CA LEU A 11 2.10 9.63 -9.86
C LEU A 11 2.03 11.12 -9.53
N SER A 12 0.93 11.78 -9.91
CA SER A 12 0.62 13.11 -9.39
C SER A 12 0.25 13.04 -7.92
N LEU A 13 0.53 14.11 -7.17
CA LEU A 13 0.35 14.11 -5.71
C LEU A 13 -1.10 13.77 -5.31
N ASN A 14 -2.09 14.28 -6.04
CA ASN A 14 -3.51 14.01 -5.82
C ASN A 14 -3.95 12.56 -6.11
N GLN A 15 -3.05 11.66 -6.42
CA GLN A 15 -3.32 10.23 -6.54
C GLN A 15 -2.88 9.42 -5.30
N TYR A 16 -2.07 10.02 -4.41
CA TYR A 16 -1.52 9.31 -3.25
C TYR A 16 -1.29 10.17 -1.99
N ASP A 17 -1.65 11.45 -1.97
CA ASP A 17 -1.46 12.35 -0.82
C ASP A 17 -2.41 12.04 0.34
N THR A 18 -3.54 11.38 0.06
CA THR A 18 -4.48 10.85 1.05
C THR A 18 -4.79 9.38 0.76
N TYR A 19 -5.31 8.66 1.78
CA TYR A 19 -5.76 7.29 1.55
C TYR A 19 -6.91 7.22 0.53
N ASP A 20 -7.84 8.18 0.54
CA ASP A 20 -8.95 8.18 -0.41
C ASP A 20 -8.48 8.37 -1.86
N HIS A 21 -7.51 9.22 -2.10
CA HIS A 21 -6.91 9.37 -3.42
C HIS A 21 -6.17 8.09 -3.86
N TRP A 22 -5.38 7.49 -2.97
CA TRP A 22 -4.72 6.21 -3.22
C TRP A 22 -5.71 5.08 -3.49
N ARG A 23 -6.77 4.99 -2.69
CA ARG A 23 -7.84 4.01 -2.87
C ARG A 23 -8.52 4.13 -4.25
N ASN A 24 -8.88 5.35 -4.64
CA ASN A 24 -9.49 5.61 -5.94
C ASN A 24 -8.56 5.26 -7.10
N PHE A 25 -7.27 5.59 -6.98
CA PHE A 25 -6.26 5.17 -7.93
C PHE A 25 -6.20 3.64 -8.02
N ALA A 26 -6.06 2.94 -6.91
CA ALA A 26 -5.92 1.49 -6.87
C ALA A 26 -7.14 0.75 -7.44
N LEU A 27 -8.37 1.24 -7.18
CA LEU A 27 -9.60 0.65 -7.70
C LEU A 27 -9.78 0.81 -9.22
N THR A 28 -8.99 1.66 -9.85
CA THR A 28 -9.06 1.92 -11.30
C THR A 28 -7.83 1.46 -12.07
N HIS A 29 -6.74 1.13 -11.37
CA HIS A 29 -5.47 0.73 -11.98
C HIS A 29 -5.01 -0.63 -11.48
N GLY A 30 -4.58 -1.50 -12.39
CA GLY A 30 -3.74 -2.64 -12.06
C GLY A 30 -2.27 -2.20 -12.04
N VAL A 31 -1.55 -2.54 -10.99
CA VAL A 31 -0.14 -2.17 -10.81
C VAL A 31 0.74 -3.39 -10.95
N ASP A 32 1.75 -3.29 -11.80
CA ASP A 32 2.84 -4.24 -11.96
C ASP A 32 4.15 -3.43 -11.94
N LEU A 33 4.73 -3.29 -10.76
CA LEU A 33 5.85 -2.37 -10.52
C LEU A 33 7.15 -2.89 -11.09
N ASP A 34 7.39 -4.20 -11.04
CA ASP A 34 8.65 -4.83 -11.41
C ASP A 34 8.61 -5.53 -12.78
N GLY A 35 7.43 -5.70 -13.38
CA GLY A 35 7.22 -6.39 -14.65
C GLY A 35 7.30 -7.92 -14.53
N TRP A 36 7.24 -8.46 -13.31
CA TRP A 36 7.33 -9.88 -13.02
C TRP A 36 6.04 -10.41 -12.41
N TYR A 37 5.56 -11.54 -12.87
CA TYR A 37 4.40 -12.25 -12.33
C TYR A 37 3.07 -11.47 -12.33
N GLN A 38 2.94 -10.43 -13.16
CA GLN A 38 1.72 -9.61 -13.25
C GLN A 38 1.42 -8.85 -11.93
N ASN A 39 0.19 -8.39 -11.75
CA ASN A 39 -0.25 -7.60 -10.60
C ASN A 39 -0.23 -8.40 -9.29
N GLN A 40 0.90 -8.45 -8.63
CA GLN A 40 1.04 -9.11 -7.33
C GLN A 40 0.51 -8.23 -6.19
N CYS A 41 0.24 -8.84 -5.04
CA CYS A 41 -0.17 -8.09 -3.85
C CYS A 41 0.90 -7.10 -3.37
N TRP A 42 2.17 -7.36 -3.67
CA TRP A 42 3.30 -6.51 -3.31
C TRP A 42 3.40 -5.24 -4.17
N ASP A 43 3.00 -5.29 -5.43
CA ASP A 43 3.21 -4.19 -6.40
C ASP A 43 2.51 -2.89 -5.98
N LEU A 44 1.27 -3.00 -5.52
CA LEU A 44 0.51 -1.82 -5.12
C LEU A 44 1.16 -1.08 -3.94
N PRO A 45 1.49 -1.73 -2.80
CA PRO A 45 2.24 -1.07 -1.73
C PRO A 45 3.62 -0.60 -2.17
N ALA A 46 4.34 -1.37 -2.98
CA ALA A 46 5.67 -1.00 -3.44
C ALA A 46 5.66 0.26 -4.32
N LEU A 47 4.61 0.45 -5.15
CA LEU A 47 4.41 1.68 -5.89
C LEU A 47 4.20 2.87 -4.93
N LEU A 48 3.47 2.69 -3.83
CA LEU A 48 3.30 3.76 -2.83
C LEU A 48 4.64 4.15 -2.18
N TRP A 49 5.47 3.18 -1.75
CA TRP A 49 6.81 3.47 -1.23
C TRP A 49 7.66 4.23 -2.26
N TYR A 50 7.56 3.82 -3.51
CA TYR A 50 8.28 4.48 -4.61
C TYR A 50 7.88 5.96 -4.79
N GLN A 51 6.60 6.34 -4.55
CA GLN A 51 6.18 7.75 -4.61
C GLN A 51 6.90 8.63 -3.58
N TYR A 52 7.35 8.03 -2.48
CA TYR A 52 8.13 8.71 -1.42
C TYR A 52 9.65 8.55 -1.59
N GLY A 53 10.11 8.04 -2.72
CA GLY A 53 11.54 7.80 -2.97
C GLY A 53 12.12 6.63 -2.20
N LEU A 54 11.27 5.73 -1.71
CA LEU A 54 11.62 4.55 -0.94
C LEU A 54 11.44 3.26 -1.76
N SER A 55 11.96 2.15 -1.25
CA SER A 55 11.74 0.83 -1.80
C SER A 55 11.15 -0.08 -0.73
N LEU A 56 9.98 -0.65 -1.01
CA LEU A 56 9.42 -1.68 -0.15
C LEU A 56 10.17 -3.00 -0.38
N GLN A 57 10.89 -3.46 0.63
CA GLN A 57 11.75 -4.65 0.55
C GLN A 57 11.04 -5.86 1.16
N THR A 58 11.16 -7.02 0.52
CA THR A 58 10.80 -8.31 1.09
C THR A 58 11.97 -8.88 1.89
N LYS A 59 13.14 -8.98 1.27
CA LYS A 59 14.41 -9.36 1.92
C LYS A 59 15.58 -8.63 1.25
N PRO A 60 16.73 -8.49 1.93
CA PRO A 60 17.93 -7.94 1.33
C PRO A 60 18.38 -8.78 0.11
N GLY A 61 18.68 -8.11 -1.00
CA GLY A 61 19.30 -8.75 -2.18
C GLY A 61 18.36 -9.44 -3.14
N GLY A 62 17.03 -9.22 -3.06
CA GLY A 62 16.12 -9.65 -4.14
C GLY A 62 14.86 -10.38 -3.75
N ASP A 63 14.44 -11.33 -4.57
CA ASP A 63 13.12 -11.93 -4.58
C ASP A 63 12.74 -12.61 -3.26
N GLY A 64 11.76 -12.03 -2.61
CA GLY A 64 11.17 -12.53 -1.39
C GLY A 64 9.66 -12.66 -1.53
N VAL A 65 9.03 -13.16 -0.47
CA VAL A 65 7.58 -13.29 -0.39
C VAL A 65 6.98 -12.19 0.48
N ALA A 66 5.70 -11.88 0.30
CA ALA A 66 5.06 -10.71 0.90
C ALA A 66 5.23 -10.60 2.43
N TYR A 67 5.12 -11.69 3.19
CA TYR A 67 5.26 -11.64 4.65
C TYR A 67 6.66 -11.23 5.13
N GLN A 68 7.69 -11.38 4.28
CA GLN A 68 9.06 -11.00 4.61
C GLN A 68 9.26 -9.48 4.67
N CYS A 69 8.34 -8.69 4.09
CA CYS A 69 8.31 -7.25 4.32
C CYS A 69 8.27 -6.91 5.82
N TRP A 70 7.64 -7.77 6.62
CA TRP A 70 7.55 -7.61 8.07
C TRP A 70 8.62 -8.41 8.81
N THR A 71 8.73 -9.69 8.54
CA THR A 71 9.59 -10.60 9.34
C THR A 71 11.08 -10.36 9.13
N ILE A 72 11.50 -9.86 7.97
CA ILE A 72 12.90 -9.61 7.63
C ILE A 72 13.19 -8.13 7.47
N SER A 73 12.39 -7.41 6.72
CA SER A 73 12.70 -6.04 6.29
C SER A 73 11.89 -4.96 7.00
N ARG A 74 11.26 -5.27 8.13
CA ARG A 74 10.39 -4.35 8.88
C ARG A 74 10.98 -2.96 9.06
N TYR A 75 12.21 -2.88 9.59
CA TYR A 75 12.84 -1.60 9.91
C TYR A 75 13.36 -0.87 8.66
N ALA A 76 13.75 -1.61 7.63
CA ALA A 76 14.12 -1.02 6.35
C ALA A 76 12.90 -0.39 5.64
N ASN A 77 11.73 -0.99 5.82
CA ASN A 77 10.48 -0.52 5.23
C ASN A 77 9.81 0.61 6.04
N ALA A 78 10.11 0.70 7.35
CA ALA A 78 9.56 1.72 8.26
C ALA A 78 10.39 3.02 8.23
N GLN A 79 10.61 3.56 7.03
CA GLN A 79 11.27 4.86 6.85
C GLN A 79 10.21 5.96 6.65
N PRO A 80 10.43 7.18 7.17
CA PRO A 80 9.45 8.25 7.00
C PRO A 80 9.01 8.45 5.54
N PRO A 81 7.70 8.57 5.27
CA PRO A 81 6.60 8.77 6.23
C PRO A 81 6.00 7.48 6.82
N PHE A 82 6.59 6.32 6.59
CA PHE A 82 6.07 5.05 7.10
C PHE A 82 6.65 4.71 8.47
N ILE A 83 5.77 4.27 9.37
CA ILE A 83 6.15 3.71 10.68
C ILE A 83 5.61 2.28 10.81
N SER A 84 6.32 1.43 11.54
CA SER A 84 5.85 0.07 11.83
C SER A 84 5.12 0.02 13.18
N ILE A 85 3.96 -0.64 13.22
CA ILE A 85 3.10 -0.75 14.41
C ILE A 85 2.69 -2.21 14.61
N ASP A 86 2.85 -2.71 15.82
CA ASP A 86 2.37 -4.03 16.23
C ASP A 86 0.92 -3.98 16.73
N GLY A 87 0.27 -5.14 16.73
CA GLY A 87 -1.03 -5.35 17.32
C GLY A 87 -2.20 -5.04 16.37
N VAL A 88 -3.02 -6.06 16.17
CA VAL A 88 -4.17 -6.03 15.25
C VAL A 88 -5.20 -4.95 15.62
N SER A 89 -5.37 -4.68 16.92
CA SER A 89 -6.30 -3.65 17.42
C SER A 89 -5.90 -2.22 17.08
N ASN A 90 -4.65 -2.01 16.64
CA ASN A 90 -4.13 -0.71 16.25
C ASN A 90 -4.42 -0.35 14.79
N ILE A 91 -5.04 -1.24 14.02
CA ILE A 91 -5.34 -1.00 12.61
C ILE A 91 -6.24 0.23 12.44
N LYS A 92 -5.81 1.13 11.58
CA LYS A 92 -6.54 2.29 11.08
C LYS A 92 -6.76 2.16 9.58
N ARG A 93 -7.81 2.77 9.08
CA ARG A 93 -8.05 2.88 7.65
C ARG A 93 -6.85 3.52 6.95
N GLY A 94 -6.40 2.91 5.87
CA GLY A 94 -5.20 3.32 5.11
C GLY A 94 -3.90 2.66 5.58
N ASP A 95 -3.90 1.91 6.67
CA ASP A 95 -2.72 1.15 7.08
C ASP A 95 -2.40 0.05 6.07
N CYS A 96 -1.13 -0.10 5.73
CA CYS A 96 -0.63 -1.22 4.96
C CYS A 96 -0.43 -2.42 5.90
N LEU A 97 -1.20 -3.48 5.68
CA LEU A 97 -1.25 -4.68 6.51
C LEU A 97 -0.41 -5.79 5.91
N VAL A 98 0.36 -6.49 6.73
CA VAL A 98 1.13 -7.67 6.33
C VAL A 98 0.57 -8.91 7.01
N PHE A 99 0.35 -9.96 6.22
CA PHE A 99 -0.16 -11.27 6.66
C PHE A 99 0.88 -12.35 6.42
N GLY A 100 0.95 -13.31 7.35
CA GLY A 100 1.86 -14.43 7.30
C GLY A 100 1.46 -15.51 6.30
N SER A 101 2.37 -16.43 6.06
CA SER A 101 2.24 -17.52 5.08
C SER A 101 1.08 -18.48 5.36
N SER A 102 0.64 -18.60 6.60
CA SER A 102 -0.45 -19.50 6.99
C SER A 102 -1.84 -19.00 6.60
N SER A 103 -1.97 -17.70 6.28
CA SER A 103 -3.27 -17.09 6.04
C SER A 103 -3.68 -17.02 4.58
N ILE A 104 -2.71 -16.90 3.65
CA ILE A 104 -2.97 -16.77 2.21
C ILE A 104 -1.79 -17.39 1.43
N ALA A 105 -2.04 -18.52 0.78
CA ALA A 105 -1.21 -19.12 -0.29
C ALA A 105 0.30 -19.30 -0.01
N GLY A 106 0.75 -19.56 1.23
CA GLY A 106 2.16 -19.87 1.53
C GLY A 106 3.16 -18.71 1.39
N THR A 107 2.84 -17.68 0.62
CA THR A 107 3.67 -16.49 0.39
C THR A 107 3.31 -15.32 1.31
N GLY A 108 2.23 -15.44 2.07
CA GLY A 108 1.62 -14.34 2.79
C GLY A 108 0.90 -13.36 1.86
N HIS A 109 0.50 -12.22 2.42
CA HIS A 109 -0.21 -11.18 1.68
C HIS A 109 0.13 -9.80 2.23
N ILE A 110 0.01 -8.77 1.40
CA ILE A 110 0.15 -7.38 1.78
C ILE A 110 -0.94 -6.56 1.09
N CYS A 111 -1.62 -5.71 1.85
CA CYS A 111 -2.76 -4.93 1.37
C CYS A 111 -3.00 -3.70 2.26
N PHE A 112 -4.02 -2.90 1.99
CA PHE A 112 -4.39 -1.74 2.80
C PHE A 112 -5.71 -1.99 3.53
N ALA A 113 -5.80 -1.60 4.80
CA ALA A 113 -7.06 -1.59 5.55
C ALA A 113 -8.03 -0.57 4.93
N ASP A 114 -9.23 -1.00 4.52
CA ASP A 114 -10.28 -0.08 4.01
C ASP A 114 -11.20 0.42 5.14
N THR A 115 -11.04 -0.12 6.34
CA THR A 115 -11.73 0.33 7.56
C THR A 115 -10.77 0.28 8.75
N ASP A 116 -11.11 0.98 9.84
CA ASP A 116 -10.46 0.80 11.14
C ASP A 116 -10.74 -0.59 11.71
N TYR A 117 -9.95 -1.04 12.68
CA TYR A 117 -10.18 -2.31 13.37
C TYR A 117 -11.59 -2.45 13.96
N SER A 118 -12.20 -1.37 14.41
CA SER A 118 -13.59 -1.34 14.89
C SER A 118 -14.62 -1.69 13.82
N GLY A 119 -14.29 -1.49 12.54
CA GLY A 119 -15.13 -1.85 11.38
C GLY A 119 -15.03 -3.31 10.94
N ARG A 120 -14.31 -4.17 11.70
CA ARG A 120 -14.29 -5.60 11.43
C ARG A 120 -15.68 -6.22 11.65
N TYR A 121 -15.95 -7.28 10.94
CA TYR A 121 -17.20 -8.01 11.04
C TYR A 121 -16.97 -9.51 11.24
N TRP A 122 -17.92 -10.17 11.88
CA TRP A 122 -17.91 -11.61 12.03
C TRP A 122 -18.49 -12.28 10.78
N ASP A 123 -17.70 -13.16 10.17
CA ASP A 123 -18.16 -13.96 9.05
C ASP A 123 -18.55 -15.37 9.54
N ALA A 124 -19.84 -15.63 9.64
CA ALA A 124 -20.35 -16.90 10.15
C ALA A 124 -20.06 -18.07 9.21
N THR A 125 -19.91 -17.82 7.91
CA THR A 125 -19.60 -18.86 6.92
C THR A 125 -18.22 -19.45 7.14
N TYR A 126 -17.26 -18.61 7.51
CA TYR A 126 -15.87 -18.99 7.75
C TYR A 126 -15.48 -19.03 9.23
N ASN A 127 -16.44 -18.74 10.12
CA ASN A 127 -16.23 -18.73 11.57
C ASN A 127 -15.01 -17.89 12.00
N CYS A 128 -14.89 -16.67 11.47
CA CYS A 128 -13.74 -15.80 11.75
C CYS A 128 -14.10 -14.31 11.67
N TRP A 129 -13.25 -13.49 12.32
CA TRP A 129 -13.29 -12.04 12.15
C TRP A 129 -12.62 -11.63 10.84
N ARG A 130 -13.28 -10.77 10.08
CA ARG A 130 -12.78 -10.20 8.84
C ARG A 130 -12.70 -8.68 8.88
N LEU A 131 -11.76 -8.13 8.13
CA LEU A 131 -11.60 -6.71 7.88
C LEU A 131 -11.61 -6.47 6.37
N ASN A 132 -12.31 -5.44 5.91
CA ASN A 132 -12.26 -5.04 4.51
C ASN A 132 -10.88 -4.47 4.18
N CYS A 133 -10.24 -5.05 3.18
CA CYS A 133 -8.90 -4.71 2.73
C CYS A 133 -8.88 -4.44 1.23
N LEU A 134 -8.22 -3.35 0.84
CA LEU A 134 -7.92 -2.98 -0.53
C LEU A 134 -6.60 -3.60 -0.96
N GLY A 135 -6.57 -4.33 -2.06
CA GLY A 135 -5.33 -4.92 -2.55
C GLY A 135 -5.47 -5.57 -3.92
N GLN A 136 -4.35 -6.07 -4.43
CA GLN A 136 -4.27 -6.84 -5.67
C GLN A 136 -4.13 -8.32 -5.35
N ASN A 137 -4.48 -9.17 -6.33
CA ASN A 137 -4.41 -10.62 -6.20
C ASN A 137 -5.18 -11.14 -4.97
N GLN A 138 -6.38 -10.61 -4.75
CA GLN A 138 -7.28 -10.95 -3.64
C GLN A 138 -8.52 -11.70 -4.15
N GLY A 139 -8.34 -12.95 -4.64
CA GLY A 139 -9.45 -13.80 -5.11
C GLY A 139 -9.99 -13.49 -6.51
N GLN A 140 -9.44 -12.50 -7.22
CA GLN A 140 -9.82 -12.16 -8.61
C GLN A 140 -9.00 -12.91 -9.66
N GLY A 141 -7.99 -13.65 -9.26
CA GLY A 141 -6.94 -14.14 -10.13
C GLY A 141 -5.92 -13.05 -10.50
N ILE A 142 -4.77 -13.49 -10.99
CA ILE A 142 -3.70 -12.63 -11.45
C ILE A 142 -3.97 -12.26 -12.90
N SER A 143 -3.94 -10.97 -13.22
CA SER A 143 -4.03 -10.50 -14.61
C SER A 143 -3.36 -9.14 -14.73
N TRP A 144 -2.79 -8.86 -15.90
CA TRP A 144 -2.13 -7.59 -16.23
C TRP A 144 -3.04 -6.36 -16.12
N TYR A 145 -4.38 -6.56 -16.14
CA TYR A 145 -5.36 -5.47 -16.23
C TYR A 145 -6.32 -5.42 -15.06
N THR A 146 -6.13 -6.29 -14.06
CA THR A 146 -7.06 -6.35 -12.94
C THR A 146 -6.71 -5.27 -11.92
N PRO A 147 -7.57 -4.25 -11.73
CA PRO A 147 -7.39 -3.29 -10.65
C PRO A 147 -7.46 -3.96 -9.28
N SER A 148 -7.04 -3.24 -8.25
CA SER A 148 -7.28 -3.67 -6.88
C SER A 148 -8.78 -3.80 -6.59
N ASN A 149 -9.11 -4.68 -5.66
CA ASN A 149 -10.47 -4.82 -5.15
C ASN A 149 -10.49 -4.67 -3.63
N ILE A 150 -11.70 -4.64 -3.08
CA ILE A 150 -11.91 -4.65 -1.64
C ILE A 150 -12.55 -5.97 -1.27
N VAL A 151 -11.88 -6.73 -0.42
CA VAL A 151 -12.40 -8.00 0.11
C VAL A 151 -12.21 -8.08 1.62
N GLY A 152 -13.07 -8.84 2.28
CA GLY A 152 -12.91 -9.17 3.70
C GLY A 152 -11.81 -10.20 3.88
N LEU A 153 -10.71 -9.85 4.52
CA LEU A 153 -9.63 -10.76 4.86
C LEU A 153 -9.73 -11.25 6.30
N ASN A 154 -9.42 -12.53 6.51
CA ASN A 154 -9.31 -13.10 7.84
C ASN A 154 -8.10 -12.51 8.57
N LEU A 155 -8.30 -12.07 9.81
CA LEU A 155 -7.25 -11.44 10.62
C LEU A 155 -6.32 -12.44 11.33
N SER A 156 -6.56 -13.76 11.23
CA SER A 156 -5.77 -14.76 11.96
C SER A 156 -4.30 -14.84 11.58
N GLY A 157 -3.95 -14.43 10.38
CA GLY A 157 -2.56 -14.42 9.91
C GLY A 157 -1.87 -13.06 9.97
N PHE A 158 -2.49 -12.09 10.63
CA PHE A 158 -1.94 -10.74 10.73
C PHE A 158 -0.58 -10.72 11.44
N LEU A 159 0.39 -10.00 10.86
CA LEU A 159 1.74 -9.83 11.40
C LEU A 159 1.99 -8.40 11.89
N GLY A 160 1.56 -7.38 11.15
CA GLY A 160 1.80 -6.00 11.53
C GLY A 160 1.35 -4.98 10.50
N ILE A 161 1.63 -3.73 10.82
CA ILE A 161 1.16 -2.53 10.13
C ILE A 161 2.36 -1.69 9.69
N PHE A 162 2.33 -1.21 8.45
CA PHE A 162 3.07 -0.01 8.07
C PHE A 162 2.07 1.13 7.86
N ARG A 163 2.18 2.18 8.65
CA ARG A 163 1.31 3.36 8.61
C ARG A 163 1.99 4.53 7.92
N ASN A 164 1.33 5.07 6.90
CA ASN A 164 1.72 6.34 6.31
C ASN A 164 1.23 7.50 7.19
N THR A 165 2.15 8.15 7.90
CA THR A 165 1.81 9.24 8.82
C THR A 165 1.30 10.50 8.12
N ASN A 166 1.59 10.68 6.83
CA ASN A 166 1.06 11.79 6.06
C ASN A 166 -0.46 11.69 5.86
N TRP A 167 -0.99 10.46 5.73
CA TRP A 167 -2.42 10.25 5.56
C TRP A 167 -3.23 10.51 6.84
N GLN A 168 -2.63 10.28 8.01
CA GLN A 168 -3.30 10.48 9.30
C GLN A 168 -3.39 11.97 9.68
N ASN A 169 -2.52 12.80 9.10
CA ASN A 169 -2.46 14.24 9.35
C ASN A 169 -3.08 15.06 8.22
N ALA A 170 -3.61 14.41 7.19
CA ALA A 170 -4.31 15.12 6.13
C ALA A 170 -5.57 15.78 6.72
N PRO A 171 -5.72 17.11 6.66
CA PRO A 171 -6.96 17.75 7.06
C PRO A 171 -8.10 17.17 6.23
N THR A 172 -9.23 16.86 6.88
CA THR A 172 -10.49 16.57 6.19
C THR A 172 -10.68 17.66 5.11
N PRO A 173 -11.01 17.32 3.84
CA PRO A 173 -11.04 18.31 2.77
C PRO A 173 -12.08 19.38 3.03
N SER A 174 -11.69 20.44 3.67
CA SER A 174 -12.35 21.75 3.64
C SER A 174 -11.50 22.60 2.72
N GLY A 175 -12.05 22.95 1.55
CA GLY A 175 -11.38 23.60 0.43
C GLY A 175 -10.49 24.79 0.79
N THR A 176 -9.24 24.54 1.12
CA THR A 176 -8.23 25.57 1.30
C THR A 176 -6.84 25.05 0.96
N THR A 177 -6.13 25.85 0.23
CA THR A 177 -4.77 25.69 -0.31
C THR A 177 -3.77 25.03 0.67
N ILE A 178 -3.22 23.89 0.29
CA ILE A 178 -2.21 23.15 1.08
C ILE A 178 -0.91 23.96 1.11
N LYS A 179 -0.60 24.53 2.26
CA LYS A 179 0.79 24.94 2.57
C LYS A 179 1.54 23.69 3.04
N THR A 180 2.38 23.12 2.19
CA THR A 180 3.19 21.94 2.51
C THR A 180 4.14 22.24 3.69
N LYS A 181 3.93 21.55 4.81
CA LYS A 181 4.70 21.70 6.04
C LYS A 181 6.04 20.94 6.00
N TYR A 182 6.38 20.31 4.88
CA TYR A 182 7.57 19.44 4.75
C TYR A 182 8.52 19.92 3.66
N PRO A 183 9.73 20.42 4.02
CA PRO A 183 10.71 20.96 3.06
C PRO A 183 11.21 19.96 2.01
N TRP A 184 11.18 18.67 2.31
CA TRP A 184 11.67 17.62 1.42
C TRP A 184 10.73 17.31 0.25
N VAL A 185 9.42 17.57 0.36
CA VAL A 185 8.47 17.49 -0.77
C VAL A 185 8.85 18.53 -1.83
N LEU A 186 9.29 19.71 -1.41
CA LEU A 186 9.84 20.75 -2.29
C LEU A 186 11.16 20.33 -2.94
N TYR A 187 11.95 19.48 -2.26
CA TYR A 187 13.21 18.97 -2.80
C TYR A 187 12.97 17.98 -3.94
N ALA A 188 12.02 17.06 -3.80
CA ALA A 188 11.64 16.13 -4.85
C ALA A 188 11.07 16.88 -6.09
N ASP A 189 10.28 17.91 -5.88
CA ASP A 189 9.71 18.75 -6.95
C ASP A 189 10.81 19.59 -7.65
N ARG A 190 11.82 20.04 -6.91
CA ARG A 190 12.98 20.76 -7.47
C ARG A 190 13.88 19.87 -8.32
N LEU A 191 14.08 18.62 -7.92
CA LEU A 191 14.82 17.63 -8.71
C LEU A 191 14.07 17.25 -10.01
N ARG A 192 12.73 17.25 -9.96
CA ARG A 192 11.88 17.00 -11.12
C ARG A 192 11.99 18.13 -12.15
N LYS A 193 11.96 19.39 -11.72
CA LYS A 193 12.08 20.56 -12.61
C LYS A 193 13.45 20.66 -13.28
N ASN A 194 14.51 20.27 -12.58
CA ASN A 194 15.88 20.33 -13.15
C ASN A 194 16.17 19.21 -14.16
N ARG A 195 15.41 18.11 -14.18
CA ARG A 195 15.57 17.06 -15.21
C ARG A 195 14.92 17.40 -16.55
N ASN A 196 13.97 18.33 -16.58
CA ASN A 196 13.30 18.76 -17.83
C ASN A 196 14.03 19.91 -18.55
N ILE A 197 15.25 20.31 -18.10
CA ILE A 197 16.02 21.39 -18.70
C ILE A 197 17.23 20.86 -19.50
N MET A 198 17.42 19.53 -19.57
CA MET A 198 18.45 18.93 -20.42
C MET A 198 17.82 18.01 -21.48
N ILE A 199 17.19 18.62 -22.48
CA ILE A 199 17.01 18.12 -23.84
C ILE A 199 17.26 19.27 -24.80
#